data_031a734199b8438fafe9f69bd97d0606
#
_entry.id   031a734199b8438fafe9f69bd97d0606
#
_cell.length_a   1.000
_cell.length_b   1.000
_cell.length_c   1.000
_cell.angle_alpha   90.00
_cell.angle_beta   90.00
_cell.angle_gamma   90.00
#
_symmetry.space_group_name_H-M   'P 1'
#
loop_
_entity.id
_entity.type
_entity.pdbx_description
1 polymer ?
#
loop_
_entity_poly.entity_id
_entity_poly.type
_entity_poly.pdbx_seq_one_letter_code
_entity_poly.pdbx_strand_id
1 'polypeptide(L)'
;MITIPVAVANEWFRKQIDFFQFQHFEVYGEDAINKAIIPIVNRNRRTEEIQKDVDWNIKLPYKMVDSILDIYDLDKDWFIPTNVFVAAKQVIKDLPDDELIEVIDSDLVHLKKYDGIEPNYDEVVADAYYENWHLKTSTRESQNYHVIRKYINHNDFKYMNGGFNIISRVKTFKKIMDDVINISIKIGYDQKGNNHSWWQTMYGLNVACHNHKIKMIDGRNCYYPSANQLQDRHHIAHYCCDKIMDKRNMNRLKPDEFPNNKFYNQAKKWLKSV
;
A
#
# COMPACT_ATOMS: atom_id res chain seq x y z
N MET A 1 -13.43 1.73 -10.28
CA MET A 1 -12.38 1.61 -9.22
C MET A 1 -11.34 2.69 -9.45
N ILE A 2 -10.98 3.40 -8.41
CA ILE A 2 -9.94 4.43 -8.40
C ILE A 2 -8.74 3.89 -7.65
N THR A 3 -7.57 3.86 -8.27
CA THR A 3 -6.31 3.45 -7.63
C THR A 3 -5.64 4.64 -6.94
N ILE A 4 -5.16 4.43 -5.73
CA ILE A 4 -4.54 5.45 -4.88
C ILE A 4 -3.11 4.99 -4.54
N PRO A 5 -2.14 5.23 -5.44
CA PRO A 5 -0.73 4.94 -5.19
C PRO A 5 -0.12 6.02 -4.30
N VAL A 6 0.26 5.68 -3.08
CA VAL A 6 0.79 6.65 -2.12
C VAL A 6 2.29 6.84 -2.31
N ALA A 7 2.71 8.08 -2.49
CA ALA A 7 4.11 8.46 -2.62
C ALA A 7 4.52 9.54 -1.61
N VAL A 8 5.82 9.75 -1.46
CA VAL A 8 6.40 10.82 -0.67
C VAL A 8 7.15 11.79 -1.58
N ALA A 9 7.16 13.06 -1.24
CA ALA A 9 7.79 14.13 -2.02
C ALA A 9 9.33 14.05 -1.98
N ASN A 10 9.90 13.05 -2.67
CA ASN A 10 11.33 12.92 -2.90
C ASN A 10 11.65 12.20 -4.22
N GLU A 11 12.88 12.34 -4.69
CA GLU A 11 13.35 11.81 -5.97
C GLU A 11 13.20 10.28 -6.10
N TRP A 12 13.31 9.57 -5.01
CA TRP A 12 13.19 8.12 -5.02
C TRP A 12 11.76 7.67 -5.36
N PHE A 13 10.76 8.27 -4.70
CA PHE A 13 9.36 7.97 -5.00
C PHE A 13 8.94 8.52 -6.37
N ARG A 14 9.57 9.59 -6.87
CA ARG A 14 9.31 10.12 -8.21
C ARG A 14 9.42 9.02 -9.27
N LYS A 15 10.53 8.27 -9.27
CA LYS A 15 10.73 7.20 -10.26
C LYS A 15 9.71 6.06 -10.12
N GLN A 16 9.27 5.77 -8.90
CA GLN A 16 8.22 4.77 -8.69
C GLN A 16 6.89 5.26 -9.27
N ILE A 17 6.55 6.52 -9.08
CA ILE A 17 5.34 7.13 -9.66
C ILE A 17 5.44 7.22 -11.19
N ASP A 18 6.61 7.56 -11.75
CA ASP A 18 6.79 7.57 -13.21
C ASP A 18 6.53 6.17 -13.80
N PHE A 19 7.04 5.13 -13.18
CA PHE A 19 6.79 3.76 -13.63
C PHE A 19 5.33 3.33 -13.40
N PHE A 20 4.73 3.69 -12.27
CA PHE A 20 3.31 3.46 -12.02
C PHE A 20 2.45 4.12 -13.10
N GLN A 21 2.64 5.40 -13.41
CA GLN A 21 1.89 6.13 -14.43
C GLN A 21 2.02 5.44 -15.79
N PHE A 22 3.25 5.12 -16.20
CA PHE A 22 3.49 4.41 -17.46
C PHE A 22 2.66 3.13 -17.54
N GLN A 23 2.69 2.28 -16.51
CA GLN A 23 1.93 1.04 -16.48
C GLN A 23 0.42 1.28 -16.40
N HIS A 24 -0.01 2.29 -15.68
CA HIS A 24 -1.42 2.62 -15.54
C HIS A 24 -2.02 3.06 -16.89
N PHE A 25 -1.31 3.88 -17.66
CA PHE A 25 -1.70 4.24 -19.02
C PHE A 25 -1.68 3.03 -19.99
N GLU A 26 -0.72 2.12 -19.88
CA GLU A 26 -0.70 0.88 -20.67
C GLU A 26 -1.93 -0.02 -20.41
N VAL A 27 -2.43 -0.03 -19.17
CA VAL A 27 -3.58 -0.86 -18.76
C VAL A 27 -4.92 -0.20 -19.07
N TYR A 28 -5.05 1.10 -18.84
CA TYR A 28 -6.33 1.81 -18.90
C TYR A 28 -6.49 2.72 -20.11
N GLY A 29 -5.40 3.00 -20.86
CA GLY A 29 -5.44 3.89 -22.02
C GLY A 29 -5.82 5.33 -21.61
N GLU A 30 -6.67 5.96 -22.41
CA GLU A 30 -7.14 7.34 -22.16
C GLU A 30 -7.96 7.46 -20.85
N ASP A 31 -8.56 6.39 -20.40
CA ASP A 31 -9.38 6.35 -19.17
C ASP A 31 -8.52 6.38 -17.88
N ALA A 32 -7.20 6.24 -18.02
CA ALA A 32 -6.26 6.23 -16.89
C ALA A 32 -6.42 7.45 -15.97
N ILE A 33 -6.67 8.64 -16.54
CA ILE A 33 -6.83 9.89 -15.78
C ILE A 33 -8.00 9.81 -14.78
N ASN A 34 -9.06 9.07 -15.14
CA ASN A 34 -10.25 8.89 -14.31
C ASN A 34 -10.13 7.71 -13.33
N LYS A 35 -9.02 6.96 -13.39
CA LYS A 35 -8.84 5.71 -12.63
C LYS A 35 -7.74 5.77 -11.59
N ALA A 36 -7.12 6.94 -11.36
CA ALA A 36 -6.14 7.10 -10.29
C ALA A 36 -6.16 8.50 -9.69
N ILE A 37 -5.79 8.58 -8.41
CA ILE A 37 -5.47 9.83 -7.70
C ILE A 37 -4.21 9.57 -6.89
N ILE A 38 -3.16 10.35 -7.12
CA ILE A 38 -1.85 10.17 -6.46
C ILE A 38 -1.73 11.12 -5.27
N PRO A 39 -1.89 10.67 -4.02
CA PRO A 39 -1.50 11.48 -2.87
C PRO A 39 0.01 11.50 -2.73
N ILE A 40 0.57 12.69 -2.61
CA ILE A 40 1.99 12.91 -2.41
C ILE A 40 2.20 13.52 -1.03
N VAL A 41 2.76 12.72 -0.14
CA VAL A 41 3.04 13.11 1.24
C VAL A 41 4.16 14.16 1.24
N ASN A 42 3.93 15.29 1.88
CA ASN A 42 4.78 16.47 1.84
C ASN A 42 6.19 16.27 2.41
N ARG A 43 6.43 15.27 3.25
CA ARG A 43 7.75 14.86 3.75
C ARG A 43 7.75 13.44 4.30
N ASN A 44 8.92 12.82 4.32
CA ASN A 44 9.11 11.47 4.83
C ASN A 44 9.64 11.45 6.28
N ARG A 45 10.41 12.47 6.67
CA ARG A 45 11.03 12.56 8.00
C ARG A 45 10.80 13.92 8.63
N ARG A 46 10.80 13.98 9.96
CA ARG A 46 10.63 15.23 10.71
C ARG A 46 11.72 16.27 10.39
N THR A 47 12.92 15.79 10.08
CA THR A 47 14.07 16.65 9.73
C THR A 47 14.07 17.15 8.30
N GLU A 48 13.20 16.61 7.44
CA GLU A 48 13.07 17.05 6.06
C GLU A 48 12.19 18.32 5.97
N GLU A 49 12.51 19.20 5.03
CA GLU A 49 11.66 20.35 4.73
C GLU A 49 10.31 19.90 4.17
N ILE A 50 9.26 20.61 4.55
CA ILE A 50 7.92 20.38 4.02
C ILE A 50 7.87 20.82 2.55
N GLN A 51 7.62 19.90 1.66
CA GLN A 51 7.41 20.16 0.25
C GLN A 51 5.96 20.59 0.03
N LYS A 52 5.76 21.72 -0.66
CA LYS A 52 4.42 22.25 -0.98
C LYS A 52 4.02 21.95 -2.42
N ASP A 53 5.01 21.95 -3.29
CA ASP A 53 4.84 21.70 -4.72
C ASP A 53 5.77 20.60 -5.19
N VAL A 54 5.33 19.86 -6.18
CA VAL A 54 6.09 18.75 -6.77
C VAL A 54 6.08 18.94 -8.29
N ASP A 55 7.24 19.25 -8.84
CA ASP A 55 7.44 19.29 -10.29
C ASP A 55 7.93 17.94 -10.80
N TRP A 56 7.04 16.96 -10.83
CA TRP A 56 7.38 15.59 -11.20
C TRP A 56 6.84 15.16 -12.57
N ASN A 57 6.37 16.09 -13.39
CA ASN A 57 5.73 15.74 -14.65
C ASN A 57 4.63 14.66 -14.49
N ILE A 58 3.82 14.80 -13.44
CA ILE A 58 2.70 13.89 -13.17
C ILE A 58 1.57 14.19 -14.13
N LYS A 59 1.15 13.16 -14.90
CA LYS A 59 0.06 13.24 -15.88
C LYS A 59 -1.28 12.81 -15.29
N LEU A 60 -1.27 12.06 -14.18
CA LEU A 60 -2.46 11.63 -13.46
C LEU A 60 -2.87 12.68 -12.43
N PRO A 61 -4.15 12.74 -12.02
CA PRO A 61 -4.57 13.57 -10.90
C PRO A 61 -3.72 13.31 -9.65
N TYR A 62 -3.20 14.36 -9.03
CA TYR A 62 -2.43 14.25 -7.79
C TYR A 62 -2.83 15.32 -6.78
N LYS A 63 -2.49 15.08 -5.52
CA LYS A 63 -2.73 16.01 -4.42
C LYS A 63 -1.58 15.95 -3.42
N MET A 64 -1.01 17.11 -3.09
CA MET A 64 -0.13 17.23 -1.93
C MET A 64 -0.93 17.01 -0.66
N VAL A 65 -0.43 16.17 0.24
CA VAL A 65 -1.08 15.81 1.50
C VAL A 65 -0.10 15.88 2.66
N ASP A 66 -0.63 16.10 3.85
CA ASP A 66 0.19 16.19 5.04
C ASP A 66 0.66 14.82 5.52
N SER A 67 1.89 14.79 6.04
CA SER A 67 2.46 13.61 6.67
C SER A 67 1.74 13.27 7.98
N ILE A 68 1.73 11.99 8.34
CA ILE A 68 1.31 11.53 9.65
C ILE A 68 2.06 12.27 10.78
N LEU A 69 3.32 12.62 10.55
CA LEU A 69 4.15 13.33 11.53
C LEU A 69 3.62 14.73 11.83
N ASP A 70 3.00 15.39 10.84
CA ASP A 70 2.41 16.72 10.97
C ASP A 70 1.01 16.67 11.56
N ILE A 71 0.16 15.77 11.06
CA ILE A 71 -1.25 15.68 11.48
C ILE A 71 -1.37 15.26 12.94
N TYR A 72 -0.51 14.34 13.40
CA TYR A 72 -0.56 13.77 14.75
C TYR A 72 0.57 14.27 15.65
N ASP A 73 1.35 15.26 15.22
CA ASP A 73 2.51 15.82 15.94
C ASP A 73 3.47 14.75 16.49
N LEU A 74 3.79 13.76 15.64
CA LEU A 74 4.64 12.64 16.04
C LEU A 74 6.12 13.01 15.91
N ASP A 75 6.91 12.66 16.92
CA ASP A 75 8.34 12.98 17.02
C ASP A 75 9.27 11.90 16.44
N LYS A 76 8.72 10.77 15.99
CA LYS A 76 9.49 9.61 15.53
C LYS A 76 9.17 9.21 14.09
N ASP A 77 10.21 8.96 13.31
CA ASP A 77 10.11 8.56 11.90
C ASP A 77 9.57 7.12 11.70
N TRP A 78 9.49 6.30 12.73
CA TRP A 78 8.99 4.92 12.57
C TRP A 78 7.49 4.83 12.22
N PHE A 79 6.77 5.94 12.27
CA PHE A 79 5.36 6.01 11.86
C PHE A 79 5.16 6.19 10.35
N ILE A 80 6.23 6.42 9.61
CA ILE A 80 6.20 6.69 8.15
C ILE A 80 5.37 5.68 7.35
N PRO A 81 5.43 4.36 7.59
CA PRO A 81 4.59 3.40 6.86
C PRO A 81 3.09 3.69 6.97
N THR A 82 2.64 4.30 8.06
CA THR A 82 1.22 4.66 8.26
C THR A 82 0.77 5.82 7.36
N ASN A 83 1.71 6.53 6.71
CA ASN A 83 1.39 7.55 5.71
C ASN A 83 0.51 7.01 4.57
N VAL A 84 0.60 5.73 4.23
CA VAL A 84 -0.27 5.11 3.22
C VAL A 84 -1.74 5.35 3.55
N PHE A 85 -2.16 5.13 4.79
CA PHE A 85 -3.54 5.33 5.21
C PHE A 85 -3.89 6.79 5.46
N VAL A 86 -2.97 7.55 6.04
CA VAL A 86 -3.17 8.99 6.28
C VAL A 86 -3.34 9.75 4.96
N ALA A 87 -2.53 9.43 3.97
CA ALA A 87 -2.60 10.03 2.65
C ALA A 87 -3.87 9.60 1.88
N ALA A 88 -4.19 8.31 1.89
CA ALA A 88 -5.43 7.81 1.29
C ALA A 88 -6.66 8.49 1.91
N LYS A 89 -6.73 8.62 3.25
CA LYS A 89 -7.82 9.30 3.94
C LYS A 89 -8.02 10.74 3.46
N GLN A 90 -6.94 11.47 3.19
CA GLN A 90 -7.03 12.87 2.75
C GLN A 90 -7.58 13.03 1.33
N VAL A 91 -7.45 12.02 0.46
CA VAL A 91 -7.97 12.07 -0.91
C VAL A 91 -9.35 11.46 -1.05
N ILE A 92 -9.67 10.41 -0.28
CA ILE A 92 -10.98 9.75 -0.40
C ILE A 92 -12.15 10.55 0.18
N LYS A 93 -11.87 11.57 1.01
CA LYS A 93 -12.93 12.38 1.66
C LYS A 93 -13.92 12.95 0.66
N ASP A 94 -13.45 13.30 -0.54
CA ASP A 94 -14.21 13.95 -1.60
C ASP A 94 -14.81 12.95 -2.60
N LEU A 95 -14.55 11.63 -2.43
CA LEU A 95 -15.07 10.58 -3.29
C LEU A 95 -16.46 10.10 -2.83
N PRO A 96 -17.32 9.65 -3.77
CA PRO A 96 -18.59 9.02 -3.45
C PRO A 96 -18.43 7.78 -2.57
N ASP A 97 -19.38 7.54 -1.67
CA ASP A 97 -19.31 6.45 -0.71
C ASP A 97 -19.36 5.05 -1.34
N ASP A 98 -19.99 4.92 -2.50
CA ASP A 98 -20.12 3.70 -3.29
C ASP A 98 -18.96 3.46 -4.25
N GLU A 99 -18.04 4.43 -4.42
CA GLU A 99 -16.88 4.24 -5.27
C GLU A 99 -15.98 3.12 -4.73
N LEU A 100 -15.49 2.30 -5.64
CA LEU A 100 -14.50 1.27 -5.33
C LEU A 100 -13.10 1.87 -5.42
N ILE A 101 -12.31 1.71 -4.38
CA ILE A 101 -10.93 2.19 -4.32
C ILE A 101 -9.95 1.04 -4.12
N GLU A 102 -8.75 1.23 -4.65
CA GLU A 102 -7.58 0.39 -4.42
C GLU A 102 -6.47 1.26 -3.86
N VAL A 103 -6.09 1.04 -2.60
CA VAL A 103 -4.96 1.73 -1.96
C VAL A 103 -3.72 0.86 -2.07
N ILE A 104 -2.67 1.41 -2.65
CA ILE A 104 -1.42 0.71 -2.92
C ILE A 104 -0.19 1.52 -2.48
N ASP A 105 0.90 0.83 -2.20
CA ASP A 105 2.22 1.45 -2.05
C ASP A 105 2.77 1.84 -3.43
N SER A 106 3.69 2.78 -3.48
CA SER A 106 4.26 3.30 -4.74
C SER A 106 5.10 2.29 -5.52
N ASP A 107 5.53 1.21 -4.90
CA ASP A 107 6.26 0.10 -5.54
C ASP A 107 5.35 -1.05 -6.03
N LEU A 108 4.07 -0.74 -6.26
CA LEU A 108 3.13 -1.62 -6.94
C LEU A 108 2.71 -1.01 -8.29
N VAL A 109 2.61 -1.88 -9.30
CA VAL A 109 2.19 -1.47 -10.65
C VAL A 109 1.20 -2.44 -11.25
N HIS A 110 0.22 -1.91 -11.99
CA HIS A 110 -0.78 -2.75 -12.65
C HIS A 110 -0.19 -3.60 -13.77
N LEU A 111 -0.62 -4.85 -13.84
CA LEU A 111 -0.35 -5.78 -14.93
C LEU A 111 -1.53 -5.92 -15.89
N LYS A 112 -2.75 -5.71 -15.36
CA LYS A 112 -4.02 -5.71 -16.08
C LYS A 112 -5.07 -4.95 -15.27
N LYS A 113 -6.25 -4.70 -15.87
CA LYS A 113 -7.41 -4.19 -15.12
C LYS A 113 -7.82 -5.17 -14.03
N TYR A 114 -8.32 -4.64 -12.92
CA TYR A 114 -8.86 -5.47 -11.87
C TYR A 114 -10.11 -6.20 -12.34
N ASP A 115 -10.11 -7.50 -12.17
CA ASP A 115 -11.22 -8.41 -12.49
C ASP A 115 -11.50 -9.42 -11.35
N GLY A 116 -11.05 -9.06 -10.14
CA GLY A 116 -11.17 -9.90 -8.95
C GLY A 116 -12.45 -9.66 -8.15
N ILE A 117 -12.38 -9.98 -6.85
CA ILE A 117 -13.51 -9.89 -5.93
C ILE A 117 -13.85 -8.42 -5.66
N GLU A 118 -15.06 -8.01 -6.00
CA GLU A 118 -15.59 -6.70 -5.63
C GLU A 118 -16.18 -6.74 -4.20
N PRO A 119 -15.56 -6.03 -3.23
CA PRO A 119 -16.02 -6.08 -1.84
C PRO A 119 -17.34 -5.34 -1.63
N ASN A 120 -18.15 -5.86 -0.72
CA ASN A 120 -19.33 -5.19 -0.18
C ASN A 120 -18.93 -4.12 0.85
N TYR A 121 -19.93 -3.43 1.44
CA TYR A 121 -19.70 -2.35 2.43
C TYR A 121 -19.19 -2.83 3.80
N ASP A 122 -19.19 -4.12 4.05
CA ASP A 122 -18.63 -4.77 5.26
C ASP A 122 -17.44 -5.67 4.94
N GLU A 123 -16.82 -5.46 3.78
CA GLU A 123 -15.71 -6.27 3.30
C GLU A 123 -14.52 -5.38 2.85
N VAL A 124 -13.32 -5.92 3.05
CA VAL A 124 -12.06 -5.40 2.51
C VAL A 124 -11.33 -6.56 1.85
N VAL A 125 -10.91 -6.38 0.61
CA VAL A 125 -10.04 -7.32 -0.07
C VAL A 125 -8.60 -6.85 0.11
N ALA A 126 -7.73 -7.72 0.58
CA ALA A 126 -6.30 -7.44 0.72
C ALA A 126 -5.49 -8.62 0.20
N ASP A 127 -4.24 -8.38 -0.17
CA ASP A 127 -3.32 -9.46 -0.45
C ASP A 127 -2.85 -10.03 0.90
N ALA A 128 -3.56 -11.03 1.35
CA ALA A 128 -3.41 -11.58 2.68
C ALA A 128 -2.57 -12.85 2.65
N TYR A 129 -1.57 -12.89 3.49
CA TYR A 129 -0.86 -14.13 3.79
C TYR A 129 -1.57 -14.82 4.94
N TYR A 130 -2.31 -15.89 4.63
CA TYR A 130 -2.78 -16.82 5.62
C TYR A 130 -1.61 -17.63 6.16
N GLU A 131 -0.81 -17.06 7.00
CA GLU A 131 0.09 -17.86 7.80
C GLU A 131 -0.38 -17.80 9.24
N ASN A 132 -0.44 -18.98 9.87
CA ASN A 132 -0.54 -19.09 11.32
C ASN A 132 0.76 -18.61 11.99
N TRP A 133 1.26 -17.45 11.55
CA TRP A 133 2.49 -16.85 12.04
C TRP A 133 2.42 -16.60 13.54
N HIS A 134 1.24 -16.25 14.04
CA HIS A 134 0.95 -16.05 15.45
C HIS A 134 0.99 -17.34 16.28
N LEU A 135 0.90 -18.51 15.65
CA LEU A 135 0.98 -19.81 16.31
C LEU A 135 2.38 -20.44 16.21
N LYS A 136 3.22 -19.94 15.30
CA LYS A 136 4.61 -20.35 15.25
C LYS A 136 5.35 -19.70 16.42
N THR A 137 5.96 -20.53 17.25
CA THR A 137 6.71 -20.15 18.45
C THR A 137 8.02 -19.41 18.19
N SER A 138 8.20 -18.82 17.00
CA SER A 138 9.33 -17.94 16.75
C SER A 138 9.14 -16.65 17.55
N THR A 139 10.14 -16.26 18.29
CA THR A 139 10.13 -15.23 19.32
C THR A 139 9.65 -13.85 18.85
N ARG A 140 9.72 -13.53 17.55
CA ARG A 140 9.32 -12.24 16.98
C ARG A 140 7.81 -12.13 16.77
N GLU A 141 7.18 -13.18 16.30
CA GLU A 141 5.74 -13.20 15.96
C GLU A 141 4.90 -13.29 17.23
N SER A 142 5.35 -14.02 18.23
CA SER A 142 4.70 -14.04 19.53
C SER A 142 4.72 -12.67 20.23
N GLN A 143 5.80 -11.90 20.08
CA GLN A 143 5.89 -10.52 20.61
C GLN A 143 4.89 -9.58 19.94
N ASN A 144 4.75 -9.65 18.60
CA ASN A 144 3.79 -8.84 17.86
C ASN A 144 2.35 -9.18 18.22
N TYR A 145 2.03 -10.43 18.37
CA TYR A 145 0.69 -10.87 18.81
C TYR A 145 0.32 -10.35 20.19
N HIS A 146 1.25 -10.36 21.15
CA HIS A 146 1.02 -9.80 22.47
C HIS A 146 0.71 -8.30 22.46
N VAL A 147 1.34 -7.55 21.55
CA VAL A 147 1.05 -6.12 21.38
C VAL A 147 -0.32 -5.93 20.73
N ILE A 148 -0.60 -6.63 19.63
CA ILE A 148 -1.85 -6.53 18.89
C ILE A 148 -3.06 -6.89 19.76
N ARG A 149 -2.95 -7.94 20.58
CA ARG A 149 -4.01 -8.43 21.45
C ARG A 149 -4.57 -7.37 22.41
N LYS A 150 -3.79 -6.36 22.77
CA LYS A 150 -4.24 -5.24 23.63
C LYS A 150 -5.34 -4.40 22.97
N TYR A 151 -5.41 -4.40 21.64
CA TYR A 151 -6.31 -3.56 20.86
C TYR A 151 -7.49 -4.30 20.27
N ILE A 152 -7.62 -5.60 20.55
CA ILE A 152 -8.70 -6.45 20.05
C ILE A 152 -9.86 -6.40 21.04
N ASN A 153 -11.05 -6.06 20.55
CA ASN A 153 -12.26 -5.93 21.38
C ASN A 153 -13.00 -7.26 21.61
N HIS A 154 -12.69 -8.31 20.83
CA HIS A 154 -13.40 -9.59 20.85
C HIS A 154 -12.43 -10.78 20.83
N ASN A 155 -12.84 -11.92 21.40
CA ASN A 155 -11.99 -13.10 21.55
C ASN A 155 -11.85 -13.98 20.28
N ASP A 156 -12.62 -13.71 19.24
CA ASP A 156 -12.68 -14.49 18.00
C ASP A 156 -11.75 -13.95 16.88
N PHE A 157 -10.77 -13.15 17.26
CA PHE A 157 -9.83 -12.53 16.32
C PHE A 157 -9.08 -13.57 15.49
N LYS A 158 -9.24 -13.45 14.18
CA LYS A 158 -8.45 -14.19 13.20
C LYS A 158 -7.47 -13.23 12.54
N TYR A 159 -6.20 -13.47 12.78
CA TYR A 159 -5.16 -12.67 12.19
C TYR A 159 -5.04 -12.94 10.69
N MET A 160 -5.11 -11.88 9.90
CA MET A 160 -4.72 -11.86 8.50
C MET A 160 -3.64 -10.82 8.32
N ASN A 161 -2.51 -11.19 7.77
CA ASN A 161 -1.51 -10.21 7.38
C ASN A 161 -1.93 -9.63 6.02
N GLY A 162 -2.50 -8.43 6.02
CA GLY A 162 -2.88 -7.73 4.79
C GLY A 162 -1.70 -6.96 4.23
N GLY A 163 -1.29 -7.28 3.01
CA GLY A 163 -0.35 -6.45 2.23
C GLY A 163 -0.98 -5.12 1.79
N PHE A 164 -0.18 -4.25 1.17
CA PHE A 164 -0.59 -2.91 0.74
C PHE A 164 -1.32 -2.86 -0.61
N ASN A 165 -2.00 -3.90 -0.99
CA ASN A 165 -3.00 -3.87 -2.04
C ASN A 165 -4.36 -4.05 -1.36
N ILE A 166 -5.02 -2.92 -1.05
CA ILE A 166 -6.24 -2.91 -0.27
C ILE A 166 -7.37 -2.38 -1.13
N ILE A 167 -8.36 -3.22 -1.41
CA ILE A 167 -9.52 -2.85 -2.20
C ILE A 167 -10.75 -2.79 -1.28
N SER A 168 -11.48 -1.69 -1.36
CA SER A 168 -12.65 -1.45 -0.52
C SER A 168 -13.60 -0.44 -1.14
N ARG A 169 -14.85 -0.39 -0.66
CA ARG A 169 -15.73 0.77 -0.89
C ARG A 169 -15.24 1.97 -0.06
N VAL A 170 -15.36 3.17 -0.61
CA VAL A 170 -15.02 4.42 0.07
C VAL A 170 -15.69 4.52 1.44
N LYS A 171 -16.98 4.17 1.53
CA LYS A 171 -17.73 4.16 2.80
C LYS A 171 -17.09 3.27 3.86
N THR A 172 -16.71 2.06 3.49
CA THR A 172 -16.04 1.11 4.40
C THR A 172 -14.69 1.66 4.86
N PHE A 173 -13.91 2.19 3.91
CA PHE A 173 -12.62 2.77 4.19
C PHE A 173 -12.74 3.97 5.13
N LYS A 174 -13.64 4.92 4.87
CA LYS A 174 -13.93 6.06 5.76
C LYS A 174 -14.30 5.61 7.18
N LYS A 175 -15.09 4.54 7.29
CA LYS A 175 -15.54 4.00 8.58
C LYS A 175 -14.40 3.53 9.48
N ILE A 176 -13.36 2.92 8.91
CA ILE A 176 -12.30 2.26 9.70
C ILE A 176 -11.00 3.06 9.80
N MET A 177 -10.77 4.03 8.93
CA MET A 177 -9.45 4.66 8.79
C MET A 177 -8.92 5.36 10.04
N ASP A 178 -9.78 6.01 10.80
CA ASP A 178 -9.35 6.65 12.05
C ASP A 178 -8.81 5.62 13.04
N ASP A 179 -9.48 4.48 13.16
CA ASP A 179 -9.04 3.41 14.03
C ASP A 179 -7.78 2.72 13.50
N VAL A 180 -7.69 2.50 12.18
CA VAL A 180 -6.47 1.96 11.56
C VAL A 180 -5.26 2.82 11.92
N ILE A 181 -5.36 4.13 11.74
CA ILE A 181 -4.27 5.07 12.02
C ILE A 181 -3.95 5.10 13.52
N ASN A 182 -4.97 5.28 14.36
CA ASN A 182 -4.80 5.37 15.82
C ASN A 182 -4.21 4.08 16.42
N ILE A 183 -4.67 2.92 15.96
CA ILE A 183 -4.15 1.62 16.41
C ILE A 183 -2.71 1.44 15.93
N SER A 184 -2.41 1.80 14.67
CA SER A 184 -1.04 1.76 14.13
C SER A 184 -0.08 2.62 14.95
N ILE A 185 -0.48 3.83 15.33
CA ILE A 185 0.32 4.73 16.19
C ILE A 185 0.56 4.08 17.56
N LYS A 186 -0.49 3.56 18.20
CA LYS A 186 -0.37 2.90 19.52
C LYS A 186 0.55 1.67 19.46
N ILE A 187 0.41 0.84 18.43
CA ILE A 187 1.30 -0.31 18.21
C ILE A 187 2.75 0.16 18.02
N GLY A 188 2.97 1.23 17.26
CA GLY A 188 4.30 1.80 17.06
C GLY A 188 4.96 2.23 18.38
N TYR A 189 4.24 2.91 19.25
CA TYR A 189 4.75 3.28 20.59
C TYR A 189 5.02 2.05 21.46
N ASP A 190 4.13 1.06 21.48
CA ASP A 190 4.34 -0.18 22.24
C ASP A 190 5.56 -0.96 21.77
N GLN A 191 5.84 -0.93 20.47
CA GLN A 191 7.00 -1.59 19.87
C GLN A 191 8.30 -0.77 19.97
N LYS A 192 8.22 0.50 20.41
CA LYS A 192 9.36 1.41 20.59
C LYS A 192 10.29 1.49 19.36
N GLY A 193 9.73 1.47 18.16
CA GLY A 193 10.49 1.57 16.92
C GLY A 193 11.40 0.37 16.61
N ASN A 194 11.15 -0.79 17.17
CA ASN A 194 11.79 -2.02 16.73
C ASN A 194 11.64 -2.18 15.21
N ASN A 195 12.50 -2.96 14.55
CA ASN A 195 12.49 -3.22 13.09
C ASN A 195 11.14 -3.72 12.53
N HIS A 196 10.14 -3.91 13.39
CA HIS A 196 8.75 -4.29 13.08
C HIS A 196 7.79 -3.10 12.94
N SER A 197 8.25 -1.86 13.07
CA SER A 197 7.43 -0.67 12.85
C SER A 197 6.80 -0.65 11.45
N TRP A 198 7.45 -1.28 10.48
CA TRP A 198 6.94 -1.46 9.14
C TRP A 198 5.61 -2.24 9.08
N TRP A 199 5.37 -3.13 10.01
CA TRP A 199 4.18 -4.00 10.07
C TRP A 199 3.03 -3.41 10.89
N GLN A 200 3.31 -2.35 11.67
CA GLN A 200 2.29 -1.73 12.53
C GLN A 200 1.04 -1.32 11.77
N THR A 201 1.20 -0.87 10.54
CA THR A 201 0.13 -0.41 9.66
C THR A 201 -0.78 -1.56 9.22
N MET A 202 -0.18 -2.70 8.88
CA MET A 202 -0.92 -3.92 8.53
C MET A 202 -1.68 -4.47 9.75
N TYR A 203 -1.06 -4.41 10.93
CA TYR A 203 -1.70 -4.79 12.18
C TYR A 203 -2.84 -3.85 12.53
N GLY A 204 -2.66 -2.55 12.35
CA GLY A 204 -3.69 -1.54 12.57
C GLY A 204 -4.92 -1.80 11.71
N LEU A 205 -4.72 -2.09 10.41
CA LEU A 205 -5.81 -2.45 9.50
C LEU A 205 -6.56 -3.70 9.96
N ASN A 206 -5.82 -4.75 10.30
CA ASN A 206 -6.42 -6.03 10.70
C ASN A 206 -7.25 -5.89 11.97
N VAL A 207 -6.73 -5.21 12.99
CA VAL A 207 -7.42 -4.96 14.25
C VAL A 207 -8.64 -4.06 14.04
N ALA A 208 -8.52 -3.00 13.26
CA ALA A 208 -9.64 -2.10 12.98
C ALA A 208 -10.75 -2.82 12.22
N CYS A 209 -10.44 -3.59 11.19
CA CYS A 209 -11.42 -4.40 10.48
C CYS A 209 -12.16 -5.34 11.45
N HIS A 210 -11.43 -6.04 12.30
CA HIS A 210 -12.02 -6.93 13.31
C HIS A 210 -12.95 -6.20 14.27
N ASN A 211 -12.49 -5.09 14.86
CA ASN A 211 -13.27 -4.30 15.82
C ASN A 211 -14.55 -3.71 15.21
N HIS A 212 -14.53 -3.37 13.93
CA HIS A 212 -15.69 -2.87 13.18
C HIS A 212 -16.53 -3.96 12.52
N LYS A 213 -16.19 -5.25 12.73
CA LYS A 213 -16.85 -6.40 12.09
C LYS A 213 -16.80 -6.33 10.57
N ILE A 214 -15.70 -5.81 10.03
CA ILE A 214 -15.41 -5.82 8.60
C ILE A 214 -14.68 -7.10 8.27
N LYS A 215 -15.20 -7.83 7.30
CA LYS A 215 -14.59 -9.09 6.84
C LYS A 215 -13.42 -8.78 5.92
N MET A 216 -12.23 -9.27 6.26
CA MET A 216 -11.09 -9.27 5.35
C MET A 216 -11.14 -10.51 4.46
N ILE A 217 -10.95 -10.30 3.15
CA ILE A 217 -10.94 -11.33 2.13
C ILE A 217 -9.54 -11.39 1.53
N ASP A 218 -8.97 -12.60 1.44
CA ASP A 218 -7.70 -12.82 0.75
C ASP A 218 -7.91 -12.75 -0.77
N GLY A 219 -7.49 -11.66 -1.36
CA GLY A 219 -7.59 -11.44 -2.80
C GLY A 219 -6.57 -12.20 -3.62
N ARG A 220 -5.40 -12.53 -3.03
CA ARG A 220 -4.24 -13.11 -3.73
C ARG A 220 -3.95 -12.44 -5.07
N ASN A 221 -4.11 -11.14 -5.13
CA ASN A 221 -4.09 -10.36 -6.36
C ASN A 221 -2.69 -9.90 -6.75
N CYS A 222 -1.75 -10.01 -5.82
CA CYS A 222 -0.40 -9.48 -5.96
C CYS A 222 0.57 -10.53 -6.53
N TYR A 223 1.32 -10.10 -7.52
CA TYR A 223 2.40 -10.86 -8.13
C TYR A 223 3.75 -10.34 -7.62
N TYR A 224 4.58 -11.23 -7.12
CA TYR A 224 5.96 -10.94 -6.74
C TYR A 224 6.90 -11.45 -7.83
N PRO A 225 7.44 -10.57 -8.71
CA PRO A 225 8.02 -10.97 -9.99
C PRO A 225 9.15 -12.00 -9.91
N SER A 226 9.96 -11.95 -8.85
CA SER A 226 11.07 -12.91 -8.66
C SER A 226 10.76 -14.11 -7.78
N ALA A 227 9.58 -14.14 -7.14
CA ALA A 227 9.24 -15.18 -6.15
C ALA A 227 8.12 -16.11 -6.63
N ASN A 228 7.18 -15.64 -7.44
CA ASN A 228 5.98 -16.35 -7.82
C ASN A 228 5.84 -16.51 -9.32
N GLN A 229 5.10 -17.53 -9.75
CA GLN A 229 4.63 -17.61 -11.15
C GLN A 229 3.43 -16.67 -11.32
N LEU A 230 3.41 -15.92 -12.43
CA LEU A 230 2.26 -15.11 -12.81
C LEU A 230 1.04 -15.99 -13.07
N GLN A 231 -0.08 -15.65 -12.45
CA GLN A 231 -1.37 -16.32 -12.59
C GLN A 231 -2.43 -15.33 -13.08
N ASP A 232 -3.51 -15.83 -13.67
CA ASP A 232 -4.58 -14.99 -14.21
C ASP A 232 -5.24 -14.07 -13.18
N ARG A 233 -5.28 -14.48 -11.92
CA ARG A 233 -5.81 -13.65 -10.82
C ARG A 233 -4.94 -12.44 -10.46
N HIS A 234 -3.64 -12.45 -10.80
CA HIS A 234 -2.73 -11.36 -10.47
C HIS A 234 -2.98 -10.15 -11.38
N HIS A 235 -3.43 -9.05 -10.81
CA HIS A 235 -3.62 -7.80 -11.55
C HIS A 235 -2.55 -6.76 -11.26
N ILE A 236 -1.79 -6.92 -10.17
CA ILE A 236 -0.78 -5.98 -9.72
C ILE A 236 0.54 -6.70 -9.41
N ALA A 237 1.66 -6.05 -9.68
CA ALA A 237 3.00 -6.54 -9.31
C ALA A 237 3.61 -5.68 -8.21
N HIS A 238 4.12 -6.33 -7.16
CA HIS A 238 4.87 -5.71 -6.08
C HIS A 238 6.36 -6.00 -6.25
N TYR A 239 7.15 -5.00 -6.60
CA TYR A 239 8.58 -5.14 -6.88
C TYR A 239 9.49 -4.66 -5.72
N CYS A 240 8.95 -4.65 -4.50
CA CYS A 240 9.72 -4.37 -3.30
C CYS A 240 10.90 -5.34 -3.15
N CYS A 241 12.13 -4.81 -3.18
CA CYS A 241 13.36 -5.60 -3.08
C CYS A 241 13.45 -6.75 -4.10
N ASP A 242 12.81 -6.59 -5.26
CA ASP A 242 12.73 -7.61 -6.28
C ASP A 242 14.07 -7.84 -6.98
N LYS A 243 14.33 -9.09 -7.41
CA LYS A 243 15.56 -9.44 -8.13
C LYS A 243 15.57 -8.89 -9.56
N ILE A 244 14.42 -8.64 -10.16
CA ILE A 244 14.29 -8.11 -11.52
C ILE A 244 14.56 -6.60 -11.53
N MET A 245 13.92 -5.87 -10.64
CA MET A 245 14.09 -4.42 -10.49
C MET A 245 14.04 -4.06 -9.01
N ASP A 246 15.12 -3.46 -8.51
CA ASP A 246 15.13 -2.95 -7.14
C ASP A 246 14.52 -1.54 -7.13
N LYS A 247 13.50 -1.31 -6.31
CA LYS A 247 12.87 0.00 -6.11
C LYS A 247 13.87 1.11 -5.71
N ARG A 248 15.02 0.74 -5.16
CA ARG A 248 16.10 1.66 -4.78
C ARG A 248 17.00 2.03 -5.95
N ASN A 249 17.00 1.22 -7.02
CA ASN A 249 17.83 1.44 -8.19
C ASN A 249 17.09 1.08 -9.48
N MET A 250 16.03 1.80 -9.74
CA MET A 250 15.13 1.56 -10.88
C MET A 250 15.77 1.79 -12.26
N ASN A 251 17.00 2.29 -12.32
CA ASN A 251 17.74 2.45 -13.56
C ASN A 251 18.39 1.15 -14.06
N ARG A 252 18.32 0.07 -13.30
CA ARG A 252 18.93 -1.21 -13.65
C ARG A 252 17.90 -2.32 -13.55
N LEU A 253 17.55 -2.87 -14.72
CA LEU A 253 17.06 -4.23 -14.78
C LEU A 253 18.25 -5.16 -14.59
N LYS A 254 18.10 -6.17 -13.75
CA LYS A 254 19.06 -7.27 -13.72
C LYS A 254 18.99 -8.06 -15.02
N PRO A 255 20.10 -8.65 -15.49
CA PRO A 255 20.19 -9.18 -16.84
C PRO A 255 19.20 -10.32 -17.10
N ASP A 256 19.06 -10.64 -18.36
CA ASP A 256 18.16 -11.54 -19.10
C ASP A 256 17.83 -12.93 -18.49
N GLU A 257 17.89 -13.09 -17.16
CA GLU A 257 17.48 -14.32 -16.45
C GLU A 257 15.95 -14.56 -16.51
N PHE A 258 15.16 -13.54 -16.96
CA PHE A 258 13.71 -13.58 -16.93
C PHE A 258 13.05 -13.17 -18.27
N PRO A 259 13.49 -13.69 -19.43
CA PRO A 259 13.08 -13.18 -20.75
C PRO A 259 11.57 -13.29 -21.02
N ASN A 260 10.88 -14.21 -20.40
CA ASN A 260 9.44 -14.45 -20.54
C ASN A 260 8.59 -13.82 -19.42
N ASN A 261 9.20 -13.07 -18.50
CA ASN A 261 8.48 -12.46 -17.40
C ASN A 261 7.76 -11.18 -17.86
N LYS A 262 6.45 -11.12 -17.67
CA LYS A 262 5.62 -9.98 -18.09
C LYS A 262 6.08 -8.67 -17.44
N PHE A 263 6.36 -8.68 -16.14
CA PHE A 263 6.85 -7.51 -15.40
C PHE A 263 8.20 -7.03 -15.94
N TYR A 264 9.14 -7.96 -16.20
CA TYR A 264 10.43 -7.63 -16.79
C TYR A 264 10.29 -6.92 -18.13
N ASN A 265 9.44 -7.43 -19.01
CA ASN A 265 9.21 -6.84 -20.33
C ASN A 265 8.59 -5.45 -20.23
N GLN A 266 7.69 -5.23 -19.28
CA GLN A 266 7.08 -3.92 -19.02
C GLN A 266 8.10 -2.93 -18.45
N ALA A 267 8.90 -3.34 -17.46
CA ALA A 267 9.96 -2.50 -16.90
C ALA A 267 11.01 -2.12 -17.96
N LYS A 268 11.39 -3.07 -18.85
CA LYS A 268 12.28 -2.81 -19.98
C LYS A 268 11.69 -1.82 -21.00
N LYS A 269 10.38 -1.90 -21.25
CA LYS A 269 9.68 -0.95 -22.13
C LYS A 269 9.68 0.45 -21.52
N TRP A 270 9.38 0.58 -20.22
CA TRP A 270 9.43 1.85 -19.50
C TRP A 270 10.82 2.47 -19.53
N LEU A 271 11.88 1.72 -19.20
CA LEU A 271 13.25 2.21 -19.19
C LEU A 271 13.75 2.69 -20.57
N LYS A 272 13.12 2.27 -21.67
CA LYS A 272 13.43 2.78 -23.02
C LYS A 272 12.66 4.06 -23.34
N SER A 273 11.64 4.41 -22.56
CA SER A 273 10.79 5.58 -22.78
C SER A 273 11.22 6.81 -21.95
N VAL A 274 12.08 6.62 -20.97
CA VAL A 274 12.68 7.67 -20.13
C VAL A 274 14.16 7.83 -20.50
#